data_bcdf5a3e864492487d4718065d58d10a
#
_entry.id   bcdf5a3e864492487d4718065d58d10a
#
_cell.length_a   1.000
_cell.length_b   1.000
_cell.length_c   1.000
_cell.angle_alpha   90.00
_cell.angle_beta   90.00
_cell.angle_gamma   90.00
#
_symmetry.space_group_name_H-M   'P 1'
#
loop_
_entity.id
_entity.type
_entity.pdbx_description
1 polymer ?
#
loop_
_entity_poly.entity_id
_entity_poly.type
_entity_poly.pdbx_seq_one_letter_code
_entity_poly.pdbx_strand_id
1 'polypeptide(L)'
;MGLIYADIELTNGNDLALERKFIIGKEDVKRINLTAMVDTGSNMLCINESIQEQMQFPIVEKRKAETADGRIVDCDVVSNVELRFKNRATTCRAMILLGNNEPLWGAIPLEDMPVRLPIKNLKLAQRF
;
A
#
# COMPACT_ATOMS: atom_id res chain seq x y z
N MET A 1 -21.40 7.60 8.34
CA MET A 1 -20.09 7.93 7.77
C MET A 1 -19.80 7.05 6.58
N GLY A 2 -19.49 7.67 5.47
CA GLY A 2 -19.16 6.91 4.28
C GLY A 2 -17.73 6.39 4.31
N LEU A 3 -17.49 5.35 3.55
CA LEU A 3 -16.14 4.86 3.29
C LEU A 3 -15.50 5.74 2.23
N ILE A 4 -14.18 5.88 2.31
CA ILE A 4 -13.40 6.70 1.39
C ILE A 4 -12.48 5.79 0.63
N TYR A 5 -12.51 5.91 -0.69
CA TYR A 5 -11.68 5.10 -1.57
C TYR A 5 -10.80 6.02 -2.41
N ALA A 6 -9.63 5.55 -2.74
CA ALA A 6 -8.70 6.28 -3.60
C ALA A 6 -8.11 5.33 -4.63
N ASP A 7 -7.99 5.82 -5.85
CA ASP A 7 -7.29 5.09 -6.90
C ASP A 7 -5.81 5.37 -6.77
N ILE A 8 -5.04 4.32 -6.56
CA ILE A 8 -3.59 4.43 -6.36
C ILE A 8 -2.87 3.51 -7.32
N GLU A 9 -1.60 3.82 -7.56
CA GLU A 9 -0.71 2.96 -8.32
C GLU A 9 0.37 2.45 -7.37
N LEU A 10 0.61 1.14 -7.39
CA LEU A 10 1.74 0.55 -6.70
C LEU A 10 2.77 0.13 -7.73
N THR A 11 4.03 0.39 -7.42
CA THR A 11 5.16 0.01 -8.28
C THR A 11 6.18 -0.72 -7.42
N ASN A 12 6.79 -1.75 -7.99
CA ASN A 12 7.86 -2.47 -7.32
C ASN A 12 9.13 -1.61 -7.35
N GLY A 13 9.55 -1.10 -6.19
CA GLY A 13 10.68 -0.19 -6.08
C GLY A 13 12.01 -0.83 -6.44
N ASN A 14 12.15 -2.15 -6.23
CA ASN A 14 13.35 -2.86 -6.66
C ASN A 14 13.47 -2.86 -8.18
N ASP A 15 12.36 -3.07 -8.88
CA ASP A 15 12.36 -3.02 -10.34
C ASP A 15 12.71 -1.63 -10.84
N LEU A 16 12.21 -0.59 -10.17
CA LEU A 16 12.57 0.78 -10.54
C LEU A 16 14.07 1.03 -10.41
N ALA A 17 14.69 0.51 -9.36
CA ALA A 17 16.12 0.64 -9.17
C ALA A 17 16.89 -0.06 -10.28
N LEU A 18 16.43 -1.25 -10.69
CA LEU A 18 17.06 -1.99 -11.78
C LEU A 18 16.89 -1.27 -13.12
N GLU A 19 15.74 -0.68 -13.35
CA GLU A 19 15.51 0.09 -14.56
C GLU A 19 16.44 1.29 -14.62
N ARG A 20 16.61 2.01 -13.51
CA ARG A 20 17.49 3.16 -13.45
C ARG A 20 18.95 2.81 -13.72
N LYS A 21 19.32 1.58 -13.43
CA LYS A 21 20.68 1.06 -13.70
C LYS A 21 20.78 0.41 -15.07
N PHE A 22 19.75 0.49 -15.88
CA PHE A 22 19.69 -0.09 -17.23
C PHE A 22 19.85 -1.63 -17.23
N ILE A 23 19.46 -2.28 -16.12
CA ILE A 23 19.53 -3.75 -16.03
C ILE A 23 18.28 -4.37 -16.63
N ILE A 24 17.11 -3.74 -16.42
CA ILE A 24 15.85 -4.17 -17.03
C ILE A 24 15.23 -3.00 -17.80
N GLY A 25 14.32 -3.33 -18.69
CA GLY A 25 13.58 -2.34 -19.44
C GLY A 25 12.40 -1.78 -18.65
N LYS A 26 11.86 -0.67 -19.13
CA LYS A 26 10.73 0.00 -18.50
C LYS A 26 9.51 -0.91 -18.42
N GLU A 27 9.33 -1.75 -19.43
CA GLU A 27 8.21 -2.68 -19.51
C GLU A 27 8.32 -3.84 -18.52
N ASP A 28 9.51 -4.04 -17.94
CA ASP A 28 9.73 -5.10 -16.96
C ASP A 28 9.46 -4.65 -15.53
N VAL A 29 9.18 -3.37 -15.33
CA VAL A 29 8.85 -2.84 -14.01
C VAL A 29 7.41 -3.19 -13.66
N LYS A 30 7.21 -3.90 -12.57
CA LYS A 30 5.87 -4.32 -12.15
C LYS A 30 5.11 -3.13 -11.55
N ARG A 31 3.93 -2.88 -12.09
CA ARG A 31 3.02 -1.82 -11.65
C ARG A 31 1.60 -2.36 -11.63
N ILE A 32 0.81 -1.83 -10.72
CA ILE A 32 -0.61 -2.17 -10.66
C ILE A 32 -1.41 -0.94 -10.22
N ASN A 33 -2.53 -0.71 -10.89
CA ASN A 33 -3.50 0.30 -10.47
C ASN A 33 -4.59 -0.39 -9.69
N LEU A 34 -4.94 0.17 -8.55
CA LEU A 34 -5.98 -0.42 -7.72
C LEU A 34 -6.71 0.65 -6.94
N THR A 35 -7.86 0.27 -6.41
CA THR A 35 -8.64 1.13 -5.53
C THR A 35 -8.45 0.64 -4.11
N ALA A 36 -8.00 1.52 -3.23
CA ALA A 36 -7.79 1.19 -1.83
C ALA A 36 -8.74 1.99 -0.95
N MET A 37 -9.19 1.36 0.13
CA MET A 37 -9.96 2.08 1.14
C MET A 37 -9.00 2.85 2.03
N VAL A 38 -9.28 4.12 2.23
CA VAL A 38 -8.48 4.96 3.12
C VAL A 38 -8.92 4.68 4.55
N ASP A 39 -8.00 4.17 5.37
CA ASP A 39 -8.31 3.73 6.72
C ASP A 39 -7.18 4.12 7.68
N THR A 40 -7.40 5.17 8.46
CA THR A 40 -6.44 5.63 9.45
C THR A 40 -6.38 4.74 10.69
N GLY A 41 -7.30 3.77 10.82
CA GLY A 41 -7.19 2.73 11.84
C GLY A 41 -6.10 1.73 11.55
N SER A 42 -5.66 1.65 10.29
CA SER A 42 -4.53 0.84 9.89
C SER A 42 -3.27 1.71 9.89
N ASN A 43 -2.15 1.19 10.42
CA ASN A 43 -0.90 1.93 10.39
C ASN A 43 -0.19 1.79 9.04
N MET A 44 -0.31 0.65 8.41
CA MET A 44 0.43 0.34 7.21
C MET A 44 -0.48 0.30 5.99
N LEU A 45 0.13 0.40 4.83
CA LEU A 45 -0.54 -0.04 3.61
C LEU A 45 -0.78 -1.54 3.74
N CYS A 46 -1.98 -2.00 3.43
CA CYS A 46 -2.31 -3.41 3.43
C CYS A 46 -2.70 -3.83 2.03
N ILE A 47 -2.12 -4.92 1.56
CA ILE A 47 -2.44 -5.50 0.25
C ILE A 47 -2.88 -6.95 0.46
N ASN A 48 -3.50 -7.53 -0.54
CA ASN A 48 -3.92 -8.92 -0.47
C ASN A 48 -2.92 -9.83 -1.18
N GLU A 49 -3.14 -11.14 -1.04
CA GLU A 49 -2.23 -12.12 -1.63
C GLU A 49 -2.18 -12.06 -3.15
N SER A 50 -3.29 -11.73 -3.79
CA SER A 50 -3.34 -11.62 -5.25
C SER A 50 -2.44 -10.48 -5.75
N ILE A 51 -2.46 -9.35 -5.06
CA ILE A 51 -1.59 -8.22 -5.40
C ILE A 51 -0.13 -8.62 -5.22
N GLN A 52 0.19 -9.26 -4.12
CA GLN A 52 1.57 -9.69 -3.86
C GLN A 52 2.05 -10.69 -4.92
N GLU A 53 1.18 -11.60 -5.33
CA GLU A 53 1.53 -12.57 -6.38
C GLU A 53 1.92 -11.86 -7.68
N GLN A 54 1.20 -10.81 -8.03
CA GLN A 54 1.49 -10.04 -9.24
C GLN A 54 2.73 -9.16 -9.09
N MET A 55 2.89 -8.55 -7.93
CA MET A 55 3.91 -7.52 -7.72
C MET A 55 5.23 -8.04 -7.20
N GLN A 56 5.21 -9.17 -6.50
CA GLN A 56 6.41 -9.83 -5.98
C GLN A 56 7.33 -8.90 -5.20
N PHE A 57 6.76 -8.10 -4.31
CA PHE A 57 7.54 -7.26 -3.41
C PHE A 57 8.41 -8.14 -2.50
N PRO A 58 9.61 -7.68 -2.12
CA PRO A 58 10.46 -8.47 -1.24
C PRO A 58 9.88 -8.57 0.17
N ILE A 59 9.80 -9.79 0.69
CA ILE A 59 9.33 -10.04 2.05
C ILE A 59 10.49 -9.77 2.99
N VAL A 60 10.28 -8.91 4.00
CA VAL A 60 11.35 -8.51 4.90
C VAL A 60 11.13 -8.95 6.34
N GLU A 61 9.89 -9.22 6.74
CA GLU A 61 9.61 -9.70 8.09
C GLU A 61 8.22 -10.32 8.15
N LYS A 62 7.91 -10.92 9.30
CA LYS A 62 6.56 -11.38 9.62
C LYS A 62 6.08 -10.61 10.83
N ARG A 63 4.80 -10.28 10.85
CA ARG A 63 4.16 -9.63 11.98
C ARG A 63 2.88 -10.33 12.34
N LYS A 64 2.53 -10.25 13.61
CA LYS A 64 1.24 -10.72 14.07
C LYS A 64 0.21 -9.63 13.87
N ALA A 65 -0.94 -10.01 13.34
CA ALA A 65 -2.05 -9.11 13.14
C ALA A 65 -3.31 -9.72 13.75
N GLU A 66 -4.13 -8.88 14.35
CA GLU A 66 -5.39 -9.34 14.90
C GLU A 66 -6.49 -9.12 13.87
N THR A 67 -7.21 -10.19 13.57
CA THR A 67 -8.33 -10.12 12.64
C THR A 67 -9.57 -9.57 13.34
N ALA A 68 -10.60 -9.25 12.55
CA ALA A 68 -11.83 -8.67 13.09
C ALA A 68 -12.53 -9.58 14.10
N ASP A 69 -12.32 -10.90 14.00
CA ASP A 69 -12.91 -11.87 14.91
C ASP A 69 -12.00 -12.19 16.11
N GLY A 70 -10.93 -11.42 16.30
CA GLY A 70 -10.07 -11.55 17.46
C GLY A 70 -8.94 -12.56 17.32
N ARG A 71 -8.83 -13.24 16.19
CA ARG A 71 -7.74 -14.19 15.98
C ARG A 71 -6.43 -13.47 15.68
N ILE A 72 -5.32 -14.07 16.12
CA ILE A 72 -3.99 -13.59 15.82
C ILE A 72 -3.43 -14.43 14.67
N VAL A 73 -3.02 -13.77 13.60
CA VAL A 73 -2.44 -14.44 12.44
C VAL A 73 -1.09 -13.82 12.10
N ASP A 74 -0.21 -14.62 11.50
CA ASP A 74 1.07 -14.12 11.01
C ASP A 74 0.87 -13.59 9.59
N CYS A 75 1.36 -12.38 9.36
CA CYS A 75 1.30 -11.74 8.06
C CYS A 75 2.70 -11.38 7.60
N ASP A 76 2.96 -11.56 6.30
CA ASP A 76 4.21 -11.12 5.73
C ASP A 76 4.19 -9.60 5.57
N VAL A 77 5.34 -8.99 5.81
CA VAL A 77 5.55 -7.56 5.54
C VAL A 77 6.54 -7.46 4.41
N VAL A 78 6.20 -6.68 3.41
CA VAL A 78 7.04 -6.44 2.24
C VAL A 78 7.55 -5.00 2.25
N SER A 79 8.63 -4.76 1.52
CA SER A 79 9.24 -3.44 1.43
C SER A 79 9.31 -2.97 -0.02
N ASN A 80 9.81 -1.73 -0.18
CA ASN A 80 10.04 -1.13 -1.49
C ASN A 80 8.77 -1.06 -2.34
N VAL A 81 7.67 -0.73 -1.67
CA VAL A 81 6.40 -0.48 -2.34
C VAL A 81 6.32 1.01 -2.62
N GLU A 82 6.40 1.39 -3.89
CA GLU A 82 6.16 2.79 -4.24
C GLU A 82 4.66 2.98 -4.44
N LEU A 83 4.08 3.83 -3.62
CA LEU A 83 2.67 4.17 -3.69
C LEU A 83 2.53 5.55 -4.30
N ARG A 84 1.76 5.65 -5.36
CA ARG A 84 1.51 6.91 -6.04
C ARG A 84 0.02 7.23 -6.03
N PHE A 85 -0.28 8.44 -5.63
CA PHE A 85 -1.64 8.97 -5.70
C PHE A 85 -1.56 10.30 -6.45
N LYS A 86 -2.17 10.37 -7.63
CA LYS A 86 -2.09 11.54 -8.50
C LYS A 86 -0.62 11.87 -8.78
N ASN A 87 -0.17 13.08 -8.45
CA ASN A 87 1.23 13.49 -8.70
C ASN A 87 2.13 13.33 -7.48
N ARG A 88 1.67 12.63 -6.44
CA ARG A 88 2.44 12.41 -5.22
C ARG A 88 2.83 10.95 -5.10
N ALA A 89 3.97 10.70 -4.51
CA ALA A 89 4.45 9.34 -4.32
C ALA A 89 5.24 9.22 -3.02
N THR A 90 5.19 8.04 -2.42
CA THR A 90 6.01 7.68 -1.28
C THR A 90 6.44 6.23 -1.42
N THR A 91 7.53 5.86 -0.77
CA THR A 91 7.97 4.47 -0.68
C THR A 91 7.71 3.97 0.72
N CYS A 92 7.08 2.83 0.84
CA CYS A 92 6.66 2.33 2.14
C CYS A 92 6.74 0.81 2.19
N ARG A 93 6.46 0.29 3.38
CA ARG A 93 6.24 -1.14 3.60
C ARG A 93 4.75 -1.42 3.52
N ALA A 94 4.41 -2.66 3.22
CA ALA A 94 3.03 -3.10 3.19
C ALA A 94 2.88 -4.43 3.91
N MET A 95 1.73 -4.62 4.54
CA MET A 95 1.37 -5.89 5.15
C MET A 95 0.51 -6.67 4.18
N ILE A 96 0.79 -7.97 4.03
CA ILE A 96 -0.01 -8.83 3.17
C ILE A 96 -1.09 -9.48 4.01
N LEU A 97 -2.34 -9.16 3.73
CA LEU A 97 -3.48 -9.79 4.36
C LEU A 97 -3.83 -11.06 3.60
N LEU A 98 -4.16 -12.11 4.34
CA LEU A 98 -4.53 -13.39 3.74
C LEU A 98 -5.85 -13.24 2.98
N GLY A 99 -5.95 -13.97 1.86
CA GLY A 99 -7.15 -13.98 1.04
C GLY A 99 -7.26 -12.77 0.13
N ASN A 100 -8.49 -12.46 -0.25
CA ASN A 100 -8.79 -11.38 -1.20
C ASN A 100 -9.38 -10.17 -0.50
N ASN A 101 -8.80 -9.81 0.65
CA ASN A 101 -9.24 -8.65 1.37
C ASN A 101 -9.02 -7.36 0.56
N GLU A 102 -9.84 -6.37 0.83
CA GLU A 102 -9.73 -5.08 0.18
C GLU A 102 -8.43 -4.38 0.60
N PRO A 103 -7.68 -3.80 -0.36
CA PRO A 103 -6.48 -3.05 0.01
C PRO A 103 -6.83 -1.84 0.89
N LEU A 104 -5.96 -1.56 1.87
CA LEU A 104 -6.13 -0.46 2.81
C LEU A 104 -4.96 0.51 2.73
N TRP A 105 -5.25 1.78 2.58
CA TRP A 105 -4.25 2.83 2.60
C TRP A 105 -4.22 3.41 4.02
N GLY A 106 -3.24 2.98 4.80
CA GLY A 106 -3.17 3.31 6.22
C GLY A 106 -2.52 4.66 6.53
N ALA A 107 -2.43 4.95 7.83
CA ALA A 107 -2.02 6.27 8.31
C ALA A 107 -0.59 6.65 7.95
N ILE A 108 0.36 5.74 8.10
CA ILE A 108 1.78 6.08 7.87
C ILE A 108 2.04 6.55 6.45
N PRO A 109 1.67 5.79 5.40
CA PRO A 109 1.90 6.30 4.04
C PRO A 109 1.07 7.54 3.72
N LEU A 110 -0.10 7.72 4.34
CA LEU A 110 -0.87 8.94 4.14
C LEU A 110 -0.15 10.16 4.71
N GLU A 111 0.43 10.02 5.90
CA GLU A 111 1.17 11.11 6.55
C GLU A 111 2.42 11.48 5.78
N ASP A 112 3.09 10.47 5.22
CA ASP A 112 4.30 10.67 4.45
C ASP A 112 4.04 11.34 3.10
N MET A 113 2.79 11.28 2.65
CA MET A 113 2.39 11.82 1.37
C MET A 113 1.10 12.64 1.56
N PRO A 114 1.21 13.82 2.18
CA PRO A 114 0.02 14.63 2.45
C PRO A 114 -0.64 15.05 1.14
N VAL A 115 -1.88 14.65 0.99
CA VAL A 115 -2.68 14.94 -0.20
C VAL A 115 -4.03 15.45 0.24
N ARG A 116 -4.67 16.19 -0.66
CA ARG A 116 -6.03 16.62 -0.42
C ARG A 116 -6.96 15.55 -0.96
N LEU A 117 -7.70 14.92 -0.06
CA LEU A 117 -8.68 13.90 -0.43
C LEU A 117 -10.03 14.56 -0.70
N PRO A 118 -10.85 13.98 -1.58
CA PRO A 118 -12.16 14.56 -1.92
C PRO A 118 -13.21 14.23 -0.86
N ILE A 119 -12.96 14.63 0.38
CA ILE A 119 -13.85 14.35 1.50
C ILE A 119 -14.19 15.64 2.21
N LYS A 120 -15.45 15.74 2.63
CA LYS A 120 -15.90 16.90 3.38
C LYS A 120 -15.57 16.77 4.86
N ASN A 121 -15.53 15.56 5.36
CA ASN A 121 -15.11 15.29 6.71
C ASN A 121 -13.59 15.24 6.74
N LEU A 122 -12.98 16.23 7.37
CA LEU A 122 -11.54 16.42 7.34
C LEU A 122 -10.78 15.68 8.43
N LYS A 123 -11.44 14.78 9.16
CA LYS A 123 -10.75 14.04 10.21
C LYS A 123 -9.47 13.36 9.74
N LEU A 124 -9.52 12.75 8.58
CA LEU A 124 -8.33 12.12 8.01
C LEU A 124 -7.26 13.13 7.64
N ALA A 125 -7.67 14.22 7.00
CA ALA A 125 -6.74 15.24 6.54
C ALA A 125 -6.16 16.04 7.70
N GLN A 126 -6.90 16.22 8.78
CA GLN A 126 -6.47 17.02 9.92
C GLN A 126 -5.33 16.36 10.72
N ARG A 127 -5.06 15.11 10.47
CA ARG A 127 -3.94 14.43 11.12
C ARG A 127 -2.60 14.79 10.51
N PHE A 128 -2.64 15.46 9.39
CA PHE A 128 -1.44 15.79 8.62
C PHE A 128 -1.26 17.30 8.57
#